data_524851074cb38a6caed975e653eb495c
#
_entry.id   524851074cb38a6caed975e653eb495c
#
_cell.length_a   1.000
_cell.length_b   1.000
_cell.length_c   1.000
_cell.angle_alpha   90.00
_cell.angle_beta   90.00
_cell.angle_gamma   90.00
#
_symmetry.space_group_name_H-M   'P 1'
#
loop_
_entity.id
_entity.type
_entity.pdbx_description
1 polymer ?
#
loop_
_entity_poly.entity_id
_entity_poly.type
_entity_poly.pdbx_seq_one_letter_code
_entity_poly.pdbx_strand_id
1 'polypeptide(L)'
;MRTLIILFFLIAFMVTAYAQKPPRLIVRGDDMGFSHSGNEAIIKAYKEGVETSVEIIVPSPWFPEAVKMLNENPSLDVGIHIALTSEWDNVKYRPVSYCPSLTDEDGYFFPMIWPNKNYPGKSLTENKWTIEDVEKELRAQIELARKKIPRISHISAHMGCYSMTPEVSALAKRLAQEYKIDIDPKEFNVKGISYSGPKVTAEEKIQSFIKMLESLKPGETYIFVDHPGLDSPELRAIYHIGYENVSADRQGVTTAWTDPKVKEAIKKLGIQLISYADLKK
;
A
#
# COMPACT_ATOMS: atom_id res chain seq x y z
N MET A 1 50.62 -67.02 4.99
CA MET A 1 49.70 -66.20 4.19
C MET A 1 48.83 -65.36 5.15
N ARG A 2 49.10 -64.06 5.28
CA ARG A 2 48.28 -63.17 6.12
C ARG A 2 47.44 -62.32 5.22
N THR A 3 46.12 -62.54 5.25
CA THR A 3 45.17 -61.79 4.44
C THR A 3 44.85 -60.46 5.15
N LEU A 4 45.20 -59.33 4.52
CA LEU A 4 44.96 -57.98 5.00
C LEU A 4 43.55 -57.58 4.60
N ILE A 5 42.63 -57.43 5.54
CA ILE A 5 41.25 -56.88 5.28
C ILE A 5 41.34 -55.36 5.40
N ILE A 6 41.20 -54.68 4.25
CA ILE A 6 41.09 -53.23 4.20
C ILE A 6 39.62 -52.84 4.37
N LEU A 7 39.32 -52.22 5.51
CA LEU A 7 37.98 -51.69 5.82
C LEU A 7 37.87 -50.29 5.26
N PHE A 8 37.11 -50.10 4.17
CA PHE A 8 36.80 -48.77 3.63
C PHE A 8 35.68 -48.14 4.47
N PHE A 9 36.02 -47.14 5.27
CA PHE A 9 35.03 -46.26 5.91
C PHE A 9 34.54 -45.22 4.88
N LEU A 10 33.33 -45.41 4.31
CA LEU A 10 32.59 -44.40 3.57
C LEU A 10 32.00 -43.41 4.59
N ILE A 11 32.67 -42.27 4.78
CA ILE A 11 32.11 -41.13 5.49
C ILE A 11 31.11 -40.43 4.53
N ALA A 12 29.83 -40.72 4.68
CA ALA A 12 28.77 -39.97 4.03
C ALA A 12 28.66 -38.57 4.68
N PHE A 13 29.22 -37.56 4.06
CA PHE A 13 28.95 -36.15 4.39
C PHE A 13 27.47 -35.87 4.06
N MET A 14 26.58 -35.96 5.03
CA MET A 14 25.25 -35.38 4.93
C MET A 14 25.42 -33.85 4.99
N VAL A 15 25.54 -33.22 3.83
CA VAL A 15 25.35 -31.77 3.71
C VAL A 15 23.86 -31.52 3.95
N THR A 16 23.50 -31.18 5.18
CA THR A 16 22.19 -30.58 5.46
C THR A 16 22.17 -29.25 4.75
N ALA A 17 21.66 -29.25 3.53
CA ALA A 17 21.31 -28.00 2.86
C ALA A 17 20.23 -27.32 3.73
N TYR A 18 20.63 -26.36 4.55
CA TYR A 18 19.68 -25.43 5.15
C TYR A 18 18.97 -24.73 3.99
N ALA A 19 17.76 -25.17 3.69
CA ALA A 19 16.93 -24.50 2.71
C ALA A 19 16.79 -23.03 3.15
N GLN A 20 17.37 -22.14 2.42
CA GLN A 20 17.23 -20.70 2.69
C GLN A 20 15.75 -20.35 2.67
N LYS A 21 15.30 -19.61 3.68
CA LYS A 21 13.91 -19.11 3.70
C LYS A 21 13.65 -18.34 2.42
N PRO A 22 12.49 -18.54 1.77
CA PRO A 22 12.16 -17.80 0.55
C PRO A 22 12.12 -16.29 0.81
N PRO A 23 12.34 -15.45 -0.21
CA PRO A 23 12.02 -14.04 -0.10
C PRO A 23 10.52 -13.86 0.11
N ARG A 24 10.13 -12.89 0.95
CA ARG A 24 8.73 -12.57 1.27
C ARG A 24 8.38 -11.22 0.68
N LEU A 25 7.20 -11.09 0.07
CA LEU A 25 6.76 -9.86 -0.58
C LEU A 25 5.32 -9.51 -0.17
N ILE A 26 5.14 -8.28 0.32
CA ILE A 26 3.84 -7.62 0.44
C ILE A 26 3.63 -6.81 -0.83
N VAL A 27 2.52 -7.02 -1.52
CA VAL A 27 2.07 -6.17 -2.64
C VAL A 27 0.87 -5.39 -2.15
N ARG A 28 1.04 -4.08 -1.99
CA ARG A 28 0.07 -3.18 -1.39
C ARG A 28 -0.54 -2.25 -2.43
N GLY A 29 -1.86 -2.28 -2.55
CA GLY A 29 -2.63 -1.34 -3.33
C GLY A 29 -3.10 -0.15 -2.48
N ASP A 30 -2.76 1.08 -2.88
CA ASP A 30 -3.18 2.28 -2.18
C ASP A 30 -4.42 2.92 -2.81
N ASP A 31 -5.08 3.80 -2.07
CA ASP A 31 -6.19 4.67 -2.45
C ASP A 31 -7.55 3.97 -2.65
N MET A 32 -7.82 2.80 -2.06
CA MET A 32 -9.18 2.25 -2.15
C MET A 32 -10.21 3.22 -1.58
N GLY A 33 -11.30 3.45 -2.30
CA GLY A 33 -12.36 4.39 -1.94
C GLY A 33 -12.35 5.70 -2.72
N PHE A 34 -11.26 6.05 -3.42
CA PHE A 34 -11.19 7.31 -4.15
C PHE A 34 -12.06 7.35 -5.41
N SER A 35 -12.27 6.18 -6.07
CA SER A 35 -13.09 6.01 -7.26
C SER A 35 -13.69 4.60 -7.33
N HIS A 36 -14.79 4.45 -8.07
CA HIS A 36 -15.35 3.14 -8.39
C HIS A 36 -14.35 2.27 -9.15
N SER A 37 -13.74 2.83 -10.19
CA SER A 37 -12.74 2.14 -11.00
C SER A 37 -11.49 1.71 -10.21
N GLY A 38 -11.11 2.47 -9.20
CA GLY A 38 -10.05 2.11 -8.26
C GLY A 38 -10.45 0.93 -7.37
N ASN A 39 -11.68 0.95 -6.82
CA ASN A 39 -12.21 -0.14 -6.02
C ASN A 39 -12.25 -1.46 -6.79
N GLU A 40 -12.77 -1.43 -8.03
CA GLU A 40 -12.82 -2.62 -8.90
C GLU A 40 -11.43 -3.14 -9.24
N ALA A 41 -10.48 -2.24 -9.53
CA ALA A 41 -9.11 -2.60 -9.87
C ALA A 41 -8.39 -3.33 -8.72
N ILE A 42 -8.52 -2.84 -7.50
CA ILE A 42 -7.95 -3.44 -6.28
C ILE A 42 -8.52 -4.85 -6.07
N ILE A 43 -9.83 -5.00 -6.13
CA ILE A 43 -10.45 -6.32 -5.98
C ILE A 43 -10.04 -7.28 -7.11
N LYS A 44 -9.87 -6.77 -8.34
CA LYS A 44 -9.34 -7.55 -9.47
C LYS A 44 -7.88 -7.97 -9.23
N ALA A 45 -7.02 -7.04 -8.81
CA ALA A 45 -5.61 -7.31 -8.53
C ALA A 45 -5.44 -8.32 -7.37
N TYR A 46 -6.32 -8.29 -6.38
CA TYR A 46 -6.37 -9.29 -5.32
C TYR A 46 -6.82 -10.67 -5.83
N LYS A 47 -7.96 -10.74 -6.55
CA LYS A 47 -8.55 -12.03 -6.97
C LYS A 47 -7.79 -12.72 -8.09
N GLU A 48 -7.30 -11.95 -9.04
CA GLU A 48 -6.70 -12.47 -10.28
C GLU A 48 -5.19 -12.27 -10.34
N GLY A 49 -4.64 -11.44 -9.46
CA GLY A 49 -3.26 -10.97 -9.48
C GLY A 49 -2.46 -11.35 -8.24
N VAL A 50 -1.65 -10.40 -7.81
CA VAL A 50 -0.61 -10.60 -6.79
C VAL A 50 -0.78 -9.69 -5.56
N GLU A 51 -1.82 -8.85 -5.51
CA GLU A 51 -2.09 -7.94 -4.40
C GLU A 51 -2.42 -8.71 -3.11
N THR A 52 -1.86 -8.29 -1.98
CA THR A 52 -2.00 -8.98 -0.68
C THR A 52 -2.52 -8.10 0.43
N SER A 53 -2.39 -6.80 0.29
CA SER A 53 -2.86 -5.79 1.27
C SER A 53 -3.38 -4.57 0.53
N VAL A 54 -4.35 -3.88 1.12
CA VAL A 54 -4.96 -2.69 0.56
C VAL A 54 -5.07 -1.59 1.60
N GLU A 55 -4.96 -0.33 1.15
CA GLU A 55 -5.12 0.85 1.98
C GLU A 55 -6.39 1.61 1.60
N ILE A 56 -7.33 1.73 2.56
CA ILE A 56 -8.63 2.39 2.33
C ILE A 56 -8.62 3.84 2.82
N ILE A 57 -9.06 4.77 1.97
CA ILE A 57 -9.24 6.20 2.30
C ILE A 57 -10.66 6.43 2.84
N VAL A 58 -10.76 6.77 4.12
CA VAL A 58 -12.06 6.91 4.81
C VAL A 58 -12.87 8.13 4.35
N PRO A 59 -12.28 9.35 4.20
CA PRO A 59 -13.02 10.53 3.77
C PRO A 59 -13.34 10.56 2.26
N SER A 60 -13.02 9.50 1.53
CA SER A 60 -13.20 9.44 0.07
C SER A 60 -14.64 9.11 -0.33
N PRO A 61 -15.10 9.56 -1.52
CA PRO A 61 -16.51 9.46 -1.92
C PRO A 61 -17.01 8.03 -2.14
N TRP A 62 -16.14 7.10 -2.53
CA TRP A 62 -16.48 5.69 -2.76
C TRP A 62 -16.15 4.77 -1.59
N PHE A 63 -15.85 5.33 -0.41
CA PHE A 63 -15.61 4.57 0.81
C PHE A 63 -16.73 3.56 1.15
N PRO A 64 -18.04 3.88 1.05
CA PRO A 64 -19.08 2.89 1.36
C PRO A 64 -19.06 1.66 0.44
N GLU A 65 -18.75 1.83 -0.84
CA GLU A 65 -18.59 0.72 -1.78
C GLU A 65 -17.34 -0.10 -1.45
N ALA A 66 -16.20 0.58 -1.18
CA ALA A 66 -14.98 -0.07 -0.77
C ALA A 66 -15.19 -0.97 0.47
N VAL A 67 -15.92 -0.47 1.48
CA VAL A 67 -16.32 -1.25 2.66
C VAL A 67 -17.10 -2.51 2.28
N LYS A 68 -18.09 -2.39 1.38
CA LYS A 68 -18.88 -3.53 0.91
C LYS A 68 -17.97 -4.56 0.24
N MET A 69 -17.15 -4.14 -0.72
CA MET A 69 -16.24 -5.03 -1.45
C MET A 69 -15.23 -5.71 -0.53
N LEU A 70 -14.69 -4.99 0.46
CA LEU A 70 -13.78 -5.57 1.45
C LEU A 70 -14.46 -6.60 2.34
N ASN A 71 -15.69 -6.37 2.77
CA ASN A 71 -16.45 -7.34 3.57
C ASN A 71 -16.81 -8.60 2.78
N GLU A 72 -16.97 -8.49 1.46
CA GLU A 72 -17.13 -9.63 0.55
C GLU A 72 -15.80 -10.38 0.27
N ASN A 73 -14.65 -9.79 0.64
CA ASN A 73 -13.32 -10.36 0.46
C ASN A 73 -12.54 -10.38 1.79
N PRO A 74 -12.97 -11.18 2.78
CA PRO A 74 -12.48 -11.11 4.16
C PRO A 74 -11.01 -11.53 4.34
N SER A 75 -10.42 -12.22 3.37
CA SER A 75 -9.02 -12.64 3.40
C SER A 75 -8.04 -11.58 2.88
N LEU A 76 -8.53 -10.51 2.22
CA LEU A 76 -7.69 -9.38 1.85
C LEU A 76 -7.37 -8.57 3.10
N ASP A 77 -6.08 -8.38 3.38
CA ASP A 77 -5.61 -7.56 4.50
C ASP A 77 -5.87 -6.07 4.22
N VAL A 78 -6.25 -5.33 5.26
CA VAL A 78 -6.69 -3.93 5.12
C VAL A 78 -5.99 -3.04 6.12
N GLY A 79 -5.39 -1.96 5.61
CA GLY A 79 -4.92 -0.81 6.38
C GLY A 79 -5.80 0.42 6.16
N ILE A 80 -5.68 1.40 7.03
CA ILE A 80 -6.30 2.72 6.84
C ILE A 80 -5.28 3.65 6.20
N HIS A 81 -5.59 4.14 5.01
CA HIS A 81 -4.83 5.20 4.37
C HIS A 81 -5.30 6.54 4.90
N ILE A 82 -4.70 6.97 6.01
CA ILE A 82 -5.03 8.24 6.67
C ILE A 82 -4.81 9.39 5.68
N ALA A 83 -5.85 10.17 5.43
CA ALA A 83 -5.83 11.29 4.50
C ALA A 83 -6.12 12.61 5.21
N LEU A 84 -5.27 13.61 4.99
CA LEU A 84 -5.44 15.00 5.40
C LEU A 84 -5.37 15.95 4.19
N THR A 85 -5.47 15.39 2.98
CA THR A 85 -5.41 16.11 1.70
C THR A 85 -6.49 15.63 0.75
N SER A 86 -6.75 16.45 -0.26
CA SER A 86 -7.69 16.19 -1.35
C SER A 86 -7.11 16.73 -2.65
N GLU A 87 -6.14 16.02 -3.23
CA GLU A 87 -5.30 16.46 -4.34
C GLU A 87 -6.02 16.58 -5.68
N TRP A 88 -7.06 15.79 -5.90
CA TRP A 88 -7.75 15.70 -7.18
C TRP A 88 -8.54 16.98 -7.50
N ASP A 89 -8.48 17.48 -8.73
CA ASP A 89 -9.19 18.70 -9.11
C ASP A 89 -10.71 18.50 -9.20
N ASN A 90 -11.15 17.31 -9.64
CA ASN A 90 -12.56 16.99 -9.89
C ASN A 90 -13.22 16.12 -8.80
N VAL A 91 -12.44 15.60 -7.84
CA VAL A 91 -12.94 14.76 -6.74
C VAL A 91 -12.35 15.29 -5.44
N LYS A 92 -13.21 15.71 -4.53
CA LYS A 92 -12.78 16.34 -3.28
C LYS A 92 -13.21 15.53 -2.06
N TYR A 93 -12.30 15.47 -1.08
CA TYR A 93 -12.54 14.86 0.22
C TYR A 93 -12.88 15.92 1.25
N ARG A 94 -13.87 15.60 2.09
CA ARG A 94 -14.18 16.37 3.29
C ARG A 94 -13.76 15.57 4.51
N PRO A 95 -13.31 16.25 5.59
CA PRO A 95 -13.06 15.58 6.86
C PRO A 95 -14.26 14.76 7.34
N VAL A 96 -13.99 13.67 8.04
CA VAL A 96 -15.00 12.89 8.75
C VAL A 96 -15.48 13.62 10.00
N SER A 97 -14.64 14.45 10.59
CA SER A 97 -14.93 15.25 11.78
C SER A 97 -14.99 16.74 11.45
N TYR A 98 -15.49 17.55 12.39
CA TYR A 98 -15.41 19.02 12.29
C TYR A 98 -14.00 19.47 12.70
N CYS A 99 -13.15 19.77 11.72
CA CYS A 99 -11.76 20.21 11.89
C CYS A 99 -11.42 21.35 10.91
N PRO A 100 -11.92 22.55 11.18
CA PRO A 100 -11.85 23.70 10.24
C PRO A 100 -10.42 24.14 9.91
N SER A 101 -9.44 23.87 10.78
CA SER A 101 -8.05 24.22 10.51
C SER A 101 -7.39 23.33 9.44
N LEU A 102 -8.01 22.22 9.06
CA LEU A 102 -7.50 21.29 8.04
C LEU A 102 -8.14 21.49 6.67
N THR A 103 -9.03 22.49 6.52
CA THR A 103 -9.84 22.66 5.32
C THR A 103 -9.67 24.05 4.71
N ASP A 104 -9.95 24.10 3.41
CA ASP A 104 -10.13 25.35 2.68
C ASP A 104 -11.48 26.04 3.01
N GLU A 105 -11.78 27.15 2.34
CA GLU A 105 -13.02 27.94 2.52
C GLU A 105 -14.29 27.17 2.13
N ASP A 106 -14.18 26.17 1.25
CA ASP A 106 -15.28 25.31 0.82
C ASP A 106 -15.46 24.08 1.75
N GLY A 107 -14.60 23.92 2.74
CA GLY A 107 -14.62 22.81 3.70
C GLY A 107 -14.06 21.51 3.14
N TYR A 108 -13.27 21.55 2.07
CA TYR A 108 -12.48 20.40 1.61
C TYR A 108 -11.09 20.44 2.22
N PHE A 109 -10.47 19.28 2.37
CA PHE A 109 -9.04 19.25 2.70
C PHE A 109 -8.23 20.03 1.65
N PHE A 110 -7.14 20.65 2.09
CA PHE A 110 -6.17 21.24 1.17
C PHE A 110 -5.64 20.19 0.18
N PRO A 111 -5.34 20.56 -1.07
CA PRO A 111 -4.87 19.57 -2.07
C PRO A 111 -3.50 18.98 -1.76
N MET A 112 -2.64 19.67 -1.03
CA MET A 112 -1.25 19.26 -0.78
C MET A 112 -0.92 19.32 0.70
N ILE A 113 0.05 18.50 1.15
CA ILE A 113 0.62 18.61 2.49
C ILE A 113 1.65 19.73 2.53
N TRP A 114 2.59 19.72 1.59
CA TRP A 114 3.69 20.70 1.49
C TRP A 114 3.50 21.66 0.34
N PRO A 115 4.20 22.83 0.39
CA PRO A 115 4.17 23.80 -0.69
C PRO A 115 4.40 23.15 -2.07
N ASN A 116 3.52 23.45 -3.00
CA ASN A 116 3.56 22.93 -4.35
C ASN A 116 3.41 24.06 -5.36
N LYS A 117 4.34 24.15 -6.33
CA LYS A 117 4.36 25.20 -7.35
C LYS A 117 3.09 25.25 -8.21
N ASN A 118 2.40 24.13 -8.39
CA ASN A 118 1.17 24.03 -9.15
C ASN A 118 -0.06 24.45 -8.34
N TYR A 119 0.06 24.50 -7.01
CA TYR A 119 -0.99 24.84 -6.05
C TYR A 119 -0.46 25.83 -5.00
N PRO A 120 0.00 27.03 -5.40
CA PRO A 120 0.62 27.99 -4.48
C PRO A 120 -0.35 28.43 -3.38
N GLY A 121 0.11 28.39 -2.13
CA GLY A 121 -0.69 28.76 -0.95
C GLY A 121 -1.78 27.74 -0.57
N LYS A 122 -1.89 26.61 -1.29
CA LYS A 122 -2.92 25.58 -1.09
C LYS A 122 -2.39 24.29 -0.47
N SER A 123 -1.34 24.36 0.32
CA SER A 123 -0.88 23.22 1.11
C SER A 123 -1.27 23.37 2.58
N LEU A 124 -1.46 22.24 3.26
CA LEU A 124 -1.80 22.25 4.67
C LEU A 124 -0.74 22.97 5.51
N THR A 125 0.55 22.76 5.21
CA THR A 125 1.66 23.37 5.95
C THR A 125 1.87 24.85 5.67
N GLU A 126 1.28 25.43 4.63
CA GLU A 126 1.24 26.87 4.39
C GLU A 126 0.09 27.57 5.15
N ASN A 127 -0.83 26.81 5.71
CA ASN A 127 -2.01 27.30 6.41
C ASN A 127 -1.93 27.05 7.92
N LYS A 128 -2.83 27.69 8.68
CA LYS A 128 -2.85 27.60 10.16
C LYS A 128 -3.61 26.34 10.59
N TRP A 129 -2.95 25.20 10.58
CA TRP A 129 -3.50 23.96 11.12
C TRP A 129 -3.20 23.82 12.63
N THR A 130 -3.95 22.96 13.32
CA THR A 130 -3.74 22.66 14.74
C THR A 130 -3.62 21.16 14.96
N ILE A 131 -2.83 20.77 15.97
CA ILE A 131 -2.65 19.35 16.31
C ILE A 131 -3.94 18.72 16.88
N GLU A 132 -4.77 19.51 17.53
CA GLU A 132 -6.06 19.09 18.05
C GLU A 132 -7.02 18.68 16.93
N ASP A 133 -7.10 19.46 15.86
CA ASP A 133 -7.90 19.11 14.68
C ASP A 133 -7.33 17.88 13.95
N VAL A 134 -6.00 17.75 13.86
CA VAL A 134 -5.35 16.56 13.31
C VAL A 134 -5.72 15.33 14.15
N GLU A 135 -5.55 15.36 15.48
CA GLU A 135 -5.90 14.22 16.34
C GLU A 135 -7.38 13.85 16.21
N LYS A 136 -8.26 14.84 16.25
CA LYS A 136 -9.70 14.63 16.11
C LYS A 136 -10.07 13.95 14.81
N GLU A 137 -9.47 14.38 13.70
CA GLU A 137 -9.73 13.79 12.39
C GLU A 137 -9.13 12.38 12.24
N LEU A 138 -7.90 12.16 12.70
CA LEU A 138 -7.30 10.84 12.69
C LEU A 138 -8.14 9.83 13.48
N ARG A 139 -8.61 10.21 14.68
CA ARG A 139 -9.51 9.37 15.48
C ARG A 139 -10.80 9.06 14.73
N ALA A 140 -11.44 10.07 14.15
CA ALA A 140 -12.68 9.88 13.40
C ALA A 140 -12.53 8.91 12.23
N GLN A 141 -11.44 9.03 11.45
CA GLN A 141 -11.14 8.09 10.36
C GLN A 141 -10.91 6.67 10.89
N ILE A 142 -10.11 6.50 11.95
CA ILE A 142 -9.81 5.20 12.54
C ILE A 142 -11.10 4.55 13.09
N GLU A 143 -11.89 5.28 13.85
CA GLU A 143 -13.11 4.76 14.47
C GLU A 143 -14.16 4.36 13.44
N LEU A 144 -14.37 5.19 12.40
CA LEU A 144 -15.29 4.88 11.32
C LEU A 144 -14.85 3.65 10.54
N ALA A 145 -13.56 3.58 10.16
CA ALA A 145 -13.01 2.43 9.45
C ALA A 145 -13.15 1.14 10.25
N ARG A 146 -12.75 1.13 11.53
CA ARG A 146 -12.84 -0.05 12.41
C ARG A 146 -14.27 -0.49 12.67
N LYS A 147 -15.20 0.45 12.78
CA LYS A 147 -16.64 0.15 12.90
C LYS A 147 -17.17 -0.60 11.69
N LYS A 148 -16.65 -0.31 10.50
CA LYS A 148 -17.09 -0.89 9.24
C LYS A 148 -16.29 -2.14 8.81
N ILE A 149 -15.00 -2.18 9.20
CA ILE A 149 -14.06 -3.23 8.83
C ILE A 149 -13.25 -3.63 10.09
N PRO A 150 -13.78 -4.51 10.96
CA PRO A 150 -13.15 -4.82 12.25
C PRO A 150 -11.75 -5.45 12.16
N ARG A 151 -11.36 -6.00 10.98
CA ARG A 151 -10.08 -6.68 10.76
C ARG A 151 -8.92 -5.77 10.35
N ILE A 152 -9.09 -4.45 10.36
CA ILE A 152 -8.01 -3.50 10.06
C ILE A 152 -6.78 -3.83 10.91
N SER A 153 -5.62 -3.92 10.25
CA SER A 153 -4.37 -4.37 10.86
C SER A 153 -3.35 -3.25 11.10
N HIS A 154 -3.42 -2.15 10.31
CA HIS A 154 -2.42 -1.08 10.33
C HIS A 154 -2.97 0.25 9.80
N ILE A 155 -2.13 1.29 9.89
CA ILE A 155 -2.34 2.58 9.23
C ILE A 155 -1.19 2.90 8.29
N SER A 156 -1.47 3.65 7.25
CA SER A 156 -0.49 4.28 6.36
C SER A 156 -0.84 5.74 6.11
N ALA A 157 0.02 6.49 5.42
CA ALA A 157 -0.15 7.91 5.19
C ALA A 157 -0.41 8.23 3.73
N HIS A 158 -1.62 8.64 3.37
CA HIS A 158 -1.90 9.23 2.07
C HIS A 158 -1.05 10.50 1.89
N MET A 159 -0.33 10.59 0.76
CA MET A 159 0.61 11.68 0.48
C MET A 159 1.59 11.98 1.61
N GLY A 160 1.91 11.00 2.47
CA GLY A 160 2.83 11.15 3.58
C GLY A 160 2.33 12.07 4.71
N CYS A 161 1.04 12.30 4.85
CA CYS A 161 0.42 13.34 5.67
C CYS A 161 0.91 13.36 7.13
N TYR A 162 1.09 12.24 7.79
CA TYR A 162 1.55 12.26 9.18
C TYR A 162 3.09 12.38 9.33
N SER A 163 3.82 12.48 8.21
CA SER A 163 5.25 12.89 8.24
C SER A 163 5.45 14.40 8.18
N MET A 164 4.37 15.19 8.14
CA MET A 164 4.45 16.64 8.00
C MET A 164 5.20 17.31 9.15
N THR A 165 5.09 16.77 10.37
CA THR A 165 5.93 17.16 11.50
C THR A 165 6.25 15.95 12.40
N PRO A 166 7.32 16.03 13.24
CA PRO A 166 7.60 14.98 14.23
C PRO A 166 6.44 14.78 15.22
N GLU A 167 5.72 15.83 15.58
CA GLU A 167 4.59 15.79 16.49
C GLU A 167 3.42 14.98 15.89
N VAL A 168 3.08 15.22 14.63
CA VAL A 168 2.02 14.46 13.92
C VAL A 168 2.44 13.01 13.72
N SER A 169 3.72 12.74 13.45
CA SER A 169 4.24 11.37 13.38
C SER A 169 4.09 10.63 14.72
N ALA A 170 4.43 11.29 15.83
CA ALA A 170 4.28 10.72 17.17
C ALA A 170 2.81 10.48 17.53
N LEU A 171 1.92 11.40 17.16
CA LEU A 171 0.49 11.28 17.32
C LEU A 171 -0.05 10.06 16.55
N ALA A 172 0.27 9.92 15.27
CA ALA A 172 -0.16 8.80 14.45
C ALA A 172 0.29 7.46 15.03
N LYS A 173 1.56 7.36 15.46
CA LYS A 173 2.09 6.16 16.12
C LYS A 173 1.34 5.84 17.43
N ARG A 174 1.08 6.85 18.27
CA ARG A 174 0.32 6.69 19.52
C ARG A 174 -1.09 6.17 19.24
N LEU A 175 -1.80 6.74 18.27
CA LEU A 175 -3.13 6.30 17.89
C LEU A 175 -3.13 4.88 17.34
N ALA A 176 -2.18 4.52 16.47
CA ALA A 176 -2.07 3.16 15.97
C ALA A 176 -1.93 2.13 17.11
N GLN A 177 -1.13 2.43 18.13
CA GLN A 177 -0.97 1.59 19.32
C GLN A 177 -2.23 1.54 20.17
N GLU A 178 -2.86 2.70 20.43
CA GLU A 178 -4.11 2.81 21.22
C GLU A 178 -5.23 1.97 20.60
N TYR A 179 -5.36 2.02 19.29
CA TYR A 179 -6.37 1.25 18.56
C TYR A 179 -5.94 -0.17 18.17
N LYS A 180 -4.70 -0.59 18.49
CA LYS A 180 -4.12 -1.92 18.17
C LYS A 180 -4.11 -2.22 16.67
N ILE A 181 -3.76 -1.21 15.89
CA ILE A 181 -3.57 -1.27 14.43
C ILE A 181 -2.16 -0.79 14.08
N ASP A 182 -1.18 -1.29 14.81
CA ASP A 182 0.19 -0.81 14.93
C ASP A 182 1.20 -1.69 14.19
N ILE A 183 0.79 -2.43 13.16
CA ILE A 183 1.74 -3.18 12.34
C ILE A 183 2.51 -2.20 11.46
N ASP A 184 3.72 -1.84 11.89
CA ASP A 184 4.62 -1.01 11.09
C ASP A 184 5.68 -1.91 10.42
N PRO A 185 5.75 -1.94 9.08
CA PRO A 185 6.75 -2.73 8.35
C PRO A 185 8.19 -2.48 8.80
N LYS A 186 8.51 -1.27 9.25
CA LYS A 186 9.85 -0.92 9.74
C LYS A 186 10.26 -1.69 10.98
N GLU A 187 9.32 -2.01 11.87
CA GLU A 187 9.59 -2.79 13.08
C GLU A 187 9.88 -4.27 12.78
N PHE A 188 9.54 -4.74 11.57
CA PHE A 188 9.78 -6.09 11.07
C PHE A 188 10.91 -6.17 10.03
N ASN A 189 11.74 -5.13 9.90
CA ASN A 189 12.81 -5.03 8.91
C ASN A 189 12.33 -5.24 7.45
N VAL A 190 11.11 -4.85 7.14
CA VAL A 190 10.57 -4.91 5.77
C VAL A 190 11.22 -3.80 4.94
N LYS A 191 11.76 -4.18 3.79
CA LYS A 191 12.45 -3.27 2.87
C LYS A 191 11.48 -2.74 1.82
N GLY A 192 11.40 -1.43 1.66
CA GLY A 192 10.69 -0.82 0.52
C GLY A 192 11.40 -1.14 -0.79
N ILE A 193 10.62 -1.51 -1.81
CA ILE A 193 11.13 -1.79 -3.16
C ILE A 193 10.22 -1.17 -4.21
N SER A 194 10.76 -0.86 -5.38
CA SER A 194 10.05 -0.25 -6.50
C SER A 194 10.43 -0.92 -7.82
N TYR A 195 9.78 -0.52 -8.92
CA TYR A 195 10.12 -1.00 -10.25
C TYR A 195 11.61 -0.89 -10.56
N SER A 196 12.19 -1.93 -11.16
CA SER A 196 13.61 -1.95 -11.57
C SER A 196 13.76 -1.60 -13.04
N GLY A 197 13.25 -0.43 -13.46
CA GLY A 197 13.34 0.05 -14.84
C GLY A 197 12.23 1.06 -15.19
N PRO A 198 11.97 1.30 -16.49
CA PRO A 198 10.88 2.14 -16.96
C PRO A 198 9.52 1.63 -16.47
N LYS A 199 8.56 2.55 -16.28
CA LYS A 199 7.23 2.23 -15.73
C LYS A 199 6.11 3.11 -16.29
N VAL A 200 6.28 3.64 -17.49
CA VAL A 200 5.30 4.54 -18.13
C VAL A 200 4.17 3.76 -18.76
N THR A 201 4.48 2.68 -19.46
CA THR A 201 3.49 1.81 -20.11
C THR A 201 3.21 0.55 -19.29
N ALA A 202 2.09 -0.13 -19.55
CA ALA A 202 1.78 -1.40 -18.92
C ALA A 202 2.87 -2.46 -19.14
N GLU A 203 3.38 -2.57 -20.37
CA GLU A 203 4.46 -3.52 -20.69
C GLU A 203 5.75 -3.18 -19.94
N GLU A 204 6.12 -1.91 -19.87
CA GLU A 204 7.27 -1.48 -19.07
C GLU A 204 7.09 -1.81 -17.59
N LYS A 205 5.88 -1.60 -17.02
CA LYS A 205 5.56 -1.98 -15.64
C LYS A 205 5.72 -3.48 -15.43
N ILE A 206 5.22 -4.33 -16.36
CA ILE A 206 5.37 -5.79 -16.29
C ILE A 206 6.85 -6.17 -16.25
N GLN A 207 7.64 -5.69 -17.21
CA GLN A 207 9.06 -6.03 -17.31
C GLN A 207 9.87 -5.54 -16.11
N SER A 208 9.62 -4.30 -15.67
CA SER A 208 10.31 -3.70 -14.54
C SER A 208 9.91 -4.34 -13.21
N PHE A 209 8.67 -4.81 -13.08
CA PHE A 209 8.21 -5.55 -11.90
C PHE A 209 8.86 -6.93 -11.85
N ILE A 210 8.90 -7.68 -12.96
CA ILE A 210 9.61 -8.98 -13.04
C ILE A 210 11.10 -8.81 -12.69
N LYS A 211 11.75 -7.80 -13.24
CA LYS A 211 13.15 -7.50 -12.92
C LYS A 211 13.36 -7.16 -11.44
N MET A 212 12.41 -6.47 -10.82
CA MET A 212 12.40 -6.23 -9.38
C MET A 212 12.28 -7.55 -8.61
N LEU A 213 11.35 -8.44 -8.98
CA LEU A 213 11.19 -9.75 -8.35
C LEU A 213 12.50 -10.59 -8.40
N GLU A 214 13.24 -10.53 -9.50
CA GLU A 214 14.54 -11.22 -9.67
C GLU A 214 15.64 -10.68 -8.73
N SER A 215 15.48 -9.47 -8.19
CA SER A 215 16.43 -8.85 -7.28
C SER A 215 16.21 -9.21 -5.80
N LEU A 216 15.09 -9.85 -5.46
CA LEU A 216 14.74 -10.19 -4.08
C LEU A 216 15.69 -11.26 -3.52
N LYS A 217 16.12 -11.08 -2.29
CA LYS A 217 17.07 -11.98 -1.62
C LYS A 217 16.36 -12.96 -0.69
N PRO A 218 16.77 -14.22 -0.69
CA PRO A 218 16.27 -15.21 0.26
C PRO A 218 16.38 -14.75 1.71
N GLY A 219 15.35 -15.04 2.51
CA GLY A 219 15.29 -14.68 3.94
C GLY A 219 14.92 -13.25 4.23
N GLU A 220 14.79 -12.39 3.23
CA GLU A 220 14.39 -10.99 3.39
C GLU A 220 12.91 -10.79 3.12
N THR A 221 12.34 -9.74 3.71
CA THR A 221 10.94 -9.33 3.51
C THR A 221 10.89 -7.95 2.86
N TYR A 222 10.03 -7.82 1.86
CA TYR A 222 9.89 -6.63 1.05
C TYR A 222 8.44 -6.15 0.99
N ILE A 223 8.28 -4.86 0.69
CA ILE A 223 6.99 -4.26 0.38
C ILE A 223 7.09 -3.46 -0.92
N PHE A 224 6.19 -3.76 -1.84
CA PHE A 224 5.97 -3.00 -3.07
C PHE A 224 4.63 -2.29 -2.96
N VAL A 225 4.59 -1.00 -3.30
CA VAL A 225 3.40 -0.14 -3.20
C VAL A 225 3.12 0.50 -4.54
N ASP A 226 1.87 0.42 -4.98
CA ASP A 226 1.39 1.16 -6.15
C ASP A 226 -0.15 1.33 -6.08
N HIS A 227 -0.74 1.95 -7.10
CA HIS A 227 -2.12 2.40 -7.13
C HIS A 227 -2.89 1.77 -8.30
N PRO A 228 -3.58 0.64 -8.12
CA PRO A 228 -4.40 0.04 -9.18
C PRO A 228 -5.58 0.93 -9.59
N GLY A 229 -5.96 0.89 -10.86
CA GLY A 229 -7.15 1.53 -11.39
C GLY A 229 -7.54 0.90 -12.73
N LEU A 230 -8.83 0.89 -13.07
CA LEU A 230 -9.30 0.49 -14.40
C LEU A 230 -9.49 1.74 -15.27
N ASP A 231 -9.04 1.69 -16.51
CA ASP A 231 -9.27 2.77 -17.46
C ASP A 231 -10.75 2.86 -17.80
N SER A 232 -11.39 3.92 -17.33
CA SER A 232 -12.82 4.18 -17.48
C SER A 232 -13.09 5.66 -17.70
N PRO A 233 -14.28 6.06 -18.18
CA PRO A 233 -14.66 7.46 -18.26
C PRO A 233 -14.59 8.20 -16.92
N GLU A 234 -14.91 7.53 -15.80
CA GLU A 234 -14.79 8.08 -14.46
C GLU A 234 -13.32 8.37 -14.13
N LEU A 235 -12.42 7.37 -14.25
CA LEU A 235 -11.03 7.53 -13.86
C LEU A 235 -10.27 8.51 -14.76
N ARG A 236 -10.66 8.64 -16.05
CA ARG A 236 -10.12 9.65 -16.97
C ARG A 236 -10.50 11.08 -16.59
N ALA A 237 -11.57 11.27 -15.83
CA ALA A 237 -11.99 12.55 -15.31
C ALA A 237 -11.29 12.94 -13.99
N ILE A 238 -10.54 12.03 -13.38
CA ILE A 238 -9.82 12.25 -12.11
C ILE A 238 -8.36 12.55 -12.42
N TYR A 239 -7.90 13.75 -12.06
CA TYR A 239 -6.52 14.21 -12.27
C TYR A 239 -6.20 15.38 -11.35
N HIS A 240 -4.94 15.78 -11.31
CA HIS A 240 -4.47 17.04 -10.79
C HIS A 240 -3.33 17.59 -11.67
N ILE A 241 -3.00 18.87 -11.54
CA ILE A 241 -1.92 19.49 -12.33
C ILE A 241 -0.60 18.74 -12.06
N GLY A 242 -0.02 18.18 -13.12
CA GLY A 242 1.23 17.41 -13.08
C GLY A 242 1.02 15.90 -12.94
N TYR A 243 -0.24 15.44 -12.89
CA TYR A 243 -0.60 14.00 -12.98
C TYR A 243 -1.95 13.87 -13.71
N GLU A 244 -1.90 14.17 -15.01
CA GLU A 244 -3.09 14.16 -15.90
C GLU A 244 -3.39 12.78 -16.49
N ASN A 245 -2.43 11.86 -16.48
CA ASN A 245 -2.56 10.51 -17.06
C ASN A 245 -2.92 9.43 -16.02
N VAL A 246 -3.59 9.79 -14.94
CA VAL A 246 -3.97 8.91 -13.82
C VAL A 246 -4.57 7.59 -14.30
N SER A 247 -5.54 7.66 -15.23
CA SER A 247 -6.27 6.48 -15.71
C SER A 247 -5.35 5.48 -16.40
N ALA A 248 -4.53 5.93 -17.35
CA ALA A 248 -3.61 5.07 -18.10
C ALA A 248 -2.51 4.50 -17.18
N ASP A 249 -1.97 5.30 -16.27
CA ASP A 249 -0.93 4.89 -15.33
C ASP A 249 -1.44 3.81 -14.37
N ARG A 250 -2.61 4.03 -13.74
CA ARG A 250 -3.22 3.09 -12.78
C ARG A 250 -3.74 1.81 -13.47
N GLN A 251 -4.25 1.92 -14.71
CA GLN A 251 -4.57 0.73 -15.52
C GLN A 251 -3.30 -0.10 -15.79
N GLY A 252 -2.17 0.55 -16.05
CA GLY A 252 -0.89 -0.12 -16.22
C GLY A 252 -0.47 -0.93 -15.00
N VAL A 253 -0.74 -0.42 -13.79
CA VAL A 253 -0.50 -1.15 -12.52
C VAL A 253 -1.39 -2.38 -12.43
N THR A 254 -2.71 -2.21 -12.67
CA THR A 254 -3.66 -3.33 -12.65
C THR A 254 -3.27 -4.41 -13.65
N THR A 255 -2.89 -4.01 -14.87
CA THR A 255 -2.43 -4.92 -15.92
C THR A 255 -1.18 -5.68 -15.48
N ALA A 256 -0.17 -4.99 -14.92
CA ALA A 256 1.06 -5.63 -14.46
C ALA A 256 0.79 -6.63 -13.32
N TRP A 257 -0.02 -6.27 -12.34
CA TRP A 257 -0.28 -7.13 -11.19
C TRP A 257 -1.16 -8.35 -11.51
N THR A 258 -1.95 -8.30 -12.58
CA THR A 258 -2.76 -9.43 -13.04
C THR A 258 -2.11 -10.23 -14.16
N ASP A 259 -0.95 -9.81 -14.69
CA ASP A 259 -0.29 -10.47 -15.81
C ASP A 259 0.19 -11.89 -15.46
N PRO A 260 -0.09 -12.90 -16.29
CA PRO A 260 0.37 -14.27 -16.07
C PRO A 260 1.89 -14.41 -15.94
N LYS A 261 2.69 -13.59 -16.66
CA LYS A 261 4.16 -13.61 -16.60
C LYS A 261 4.67 -13.22 -15.20
N VAL A 262 4.02 -12.24 -14.56
CA VAL A 262 4.35 -11.82 -13.19
C VAL A 262 4.05 -12.95 -12.18
N LYS A 263 2.90 -13.60 -12.29
CA LYS A 263 2.55 -14.75 -11.44
C LYS A 263 3.49 -15.93 -11.62
N GLU A 264 3.87 -16.18 -12.87
CA GLU A 264 4.84 -17.23 -13.20
C GLU A 264 6.24 -16.91 -12.62
N ALA A 265 6.69 -15.65 -12.71
CA ALA A 265 7.95 -15.21 -12.13
C ALA A 265 7.98 -15.41 -10.61
N ILE A 266 6.91 -15.01 -9.89
CA ILE A 266 6.78 -15.23 -8.45
C ILE A 266 6.89 -16.71 -8.11
N LYS A 267 6.17 -17.56 -8.84
CA LYS A 267 6.21 -19.01 -8.65
C LYS A 267 7.59 -19.60 -8.92
N LYS A 268 8.24 -19.21 -10.05
CA LYS A 268 9.56 -19.68 -10.46
C LYS A 268 10.65 -19.28 -9.47
N LEU A 269 10.57 -18.07 -8.93
CA LEU A 269 11.53 -17.52 -7.95
C LEU A 269 11.25 -17.98 -6.52
N GLY A 270 10.15 -18.72 -6.29
CA GLY A 270 9.76 -19.21 -4.97
C GLY A 270 9.42 -18.11 -3.99
N ILE A 271 8.96 -16.93 -4.48
CA ILE A 271 8.61 -15.78 -3.63
C ILE A 271 7.32 -16.07 -2.88
N GLN A 272 7.34 -15.87 -1.56
CA GLN A 272 6.16 -16.00 -0.72
C GLN A 272 5.44 -14.65 -0.66
N LEU A 273 4.24 -14.58 -1.24
CA LEU A 273 3.34 -13.46 -1.05
C LEU A 273 2.77 -13.50 0.37
N ILE A 274 2.84 -12.37 1.07
CA ILE A 274 2.36 -12.21 2.44
C ILE A 274 1.61 -10.87 2.57
N SER A 275 0.85 -10.73 3.65
CA SER A 275 0.19 -9.48 4.04
C SER A 275 0.87 -8.82 5.24
N TYR A 276 0.40 -7.62 5.65
CA TYR A 276 0.85 -7.02 6.91
C TYR A 276 0.49 -7.89 8.12
N ALA A 277 -0.69 -8.50 8.12
CA ALA A 277 -1.12 -9.38 9.21
C ALA A 277 -0.19 -10.60 9.39
N ASP A 278 0.50 -11.03 8.34
CA ASP A 278 1.46 -12.15 8.39
C ASP A 278 2.82 -11.76 9.02
N LEU A 279 3.09 -10.46 9.22
CA LEU A 279 4.32 -10.00 9.86
C LEU A 279 4.37 -10.36 11.37
N LYS A 280 3.20 -10.51 12.00
CA LYS A 280 3.08 -10.88 13.43
C LYS A 280 3.02 -12.40 13.66
N LYS A 281 3.03 -13.23 12.62
CA LYS A 281 3.06 -14.69 12.67
C LYS A 281 4.49 -15.22 12.55
#